data_d803b798a596a7564737acea6bb5d08c
#
_entry.id   d803b798a596a7564737acea6bb5d08c
#
_cell.length_a   1.000
_cell.length_b   1.000
_cell.length_c   1.000
_cell.angle_alpha   90.00
_cell.angle_beta   90.00
_cell.angle_gamma   90.00
#
_symmetry.space_group_name_H-M   'P 1'
#
loop_
_entity.id
_entity.type
_entity.pdbx_description
1 polymer ?
#
loop_
_entity_poly.entity_id
_entity_poly.type
_entity_poly.pdbx_seq_one_letter_code
_entity_poly.pdbx_strand_id
1 'polypeptide(L)'
;MNIRPKCGCGGGADLMFCCSGVADTAEIGDRAVRLLHKEGGARMYCLAGIPANAELIMNGARAAERILVIDGCDTDCARLTMEAGGFTGFLHLRVTDLGMEKTKSPVTEERVERVARHAREMLAVAQGVGQ
;
A
#
# COMPACT_ATOMS: atom_id res chain seq x y z
N MET A 1 -17.61 -7.11 -7.66
CA MET A 1 -16.66 -7.21 -7.00
C MET A 1 -16.26 -8.53 -6.85
N ASN A 2 -15.15 -8.81 -7.00
CA ASN A 2 -14.77 -9.95 -6.94
C ASN A 2 -14.29 -10.38 -5.77
N ILE A 3 -14.85 -11.04 -5.06
CA ILE A 3 -14.35 -11.41 -3.94
C ILE A 3 -13.76 -12.63 -4.11
N ARG A 4 -12.56 -12.72 -4.02
CA ARG A 4 -11.97 -13.86 -4.00
C ARG A 4 -12.31 -14.57 -2.85
N PRO A 5 -12.76 -15.65 -2.91
CA PRO A 5 -13.09 -16.37 -1.80
C PRO A 5 -11.90 -16.82 -1.18
N LYS A 6 -11.48 -16.22 -0.20
CA LYS A 6 -10.49 -16.73 0.52
C LYS A 6 -11.08 -17.79 1.21
N CYS A 7 -10.48 -18.85 1.21
CA CYS A 7 -11.00 -19.93 1.76
C CYS A 7 -11.16 -19.72 3.16
N GLY A 8 -11.81 -19.46 3.78
CA GLY A 8 -11.95 -19.30 5.09
C GLY A 8 -10.95 -19.79 5.96
N CYS A 9 -9.87 -20.09 5.49
CA CYS A 9 -8.90 -20.57 6.30
C CYS A 9 -8.30 -19.49 6.97
N GLY A 10 -8.84 -18.46 7.16
CA GLY A 10 -8.33 -17.54 8.03
C GLY A 10 -7.42 -16.56 7.52
N GLY A 11 -6.83 -16.67 6.52
CA GLY A 11 -5.96 -15.63 6.06
C GLY A 11 -6.77 -14.49 5.54
N GLY A 12 -6.43 -13.30 5.79
CA GLY A 12 -7.08 -12.16 5.20
C GLY A 12 -6.48 -11.86 3.85
N ALA A 13 -6.93 -10.78 3.25
CA ALA A 13 -6.37 -10.32 2.00
C ALA A 13 -5.06 -9.61 2.26
N ASP A 14 -4.28 -9.44 1.23
CA ASP A 14 -3.17 -8.50 1.28
C ASP A 14 -3.76 -7.12 1.10
N LEU A 15 -3.38 -6.20 1.96
CA LEU A 15 -3.91 -4.84 1.91
C LEU A 15 -2.81 -3.85 1.60
N MET A 16 -3.21 -2.74 0.99
CA MET A 16 -2.28 -1.66 0.69
C MET A 16 -2.85 -0.37 1.24
N PHE A 17 -1.97 0.43 1.86
CA PHE A 17 -2.32 1.76 2.31
C PHE A 17 -1.32 2.73 1.68
N CYS A 18 -1.79 3.89 1.30
CA CYS A 18 -0.94 4.86 0.62
C CYS A 18 -1.17 6.24 1.18
N CYS A 19 -0.12 7.04 1.29
CA CYS A 19 -0.28 8.42 1.67
C CYS A 19 -1.05 9.15 0.57
N SER A 20 -1.64 10.28 0.93
CA SER A 20 -2.40 11.05 -0.02
C SER A 20 -2.03 12.50 0.18
N GLY A 21 -1.66 13.15 -0.85
CA GLY A 21 -1.27 14.55 -0.77
C GLY A 21 -1.07 15.11 -2.16
N VAL A 22 -0.73 16.39 -2.22
CA VAL A 22 -0.68 17.09 -3.49
C VAL A 22 0.62 16.79 -4.24
N ALA A 23 1.63 16.24 -3.59
CA ALA A 23 2.91 16.02 -4.22
C ALA A 23 2.82 15.01 -5.36
N ASP A 24 3.63 15.22 -6.38
CA ASP A 24 3.68 14.31 -7.51
C ASP A 24 4.03 12.90 -7.08
N THR A 25 4.97 12.73 -6.16
CA THR A 25 5.34 11.40 -5.70
C THR A 25 4.21 10.74 -4.91
N ALA A 26 3.39 11.53 -4.23
CA ALA A 26 2.23 10.97 -3.54
C ALA A 26 1.20 10.47 -4.55
N GLU A 27 0.98 11.24 -5.61
CA GLU A 27 0.03 10.84 -6.63
C GLU A 27 0.54 9.60 -7.38
N ILE A 28 1.84 9.53 -7.66
CA ILE A 28 2.39 8.35 -8.32
C ILE A 28 2.13 7.10 -7.48
N GLY A 29 2.38 7.20 -6.17
CA GLY A 29 2.13 6.07 -5.28
C GLY A 29 0.67 5.69 -5.23
N ASP A 30 -0.21 6.68 -5.15
CA ASP A 30 -1.64 6.44 -5.10
C ASP A 30 -2.12 5.74 -6.38
N ARG A 31 -1.67 6.20 -7.53
CA ARG A 31 -2.08 5.59 -8.79
C ARG A 31 -1.55 4.17 -8.92
N ALA A 32 -0.33 3.93 -8.42
CA ALA A 32 0.23 2.58 -8.46
C ALA A 32 -0.59 1.63 -7.61
N VAL A 33 -1.02 2.07 -6.43
CA VAL A 33 -1.85 1.24 -5.56
C VAL A 33 -3.19 0.93 -6.23
N ARG A 34 -3.78 1.93 -6.88
CA ARG A 34 -5.05 1.73 -7.58
C ARG A 34 -4.90 0.74 -8.73
N LEU A 35 -3.77 0.80 -9.43
CA LEU A 35 -3.50 -0.12 -10.50
C LEU A 35 -3.39 -1.56 -9.98
N LEU A 36 -2.66 -1.73 -8.88
CA LEU A 36 -2.53 -3.06 -8.29
C LEU A 36 -3.88 -3.58 -7.80
N HIS A 37 -4.70 -2.71 -7.24
CA HIS A 37 -6.03 -3.11 -6.79
C HIS A 37 -6.86 -3.61 -7.97
N LYS A 38 -6.79 -2.91 -9.10
CA LYS A 38 -7.53 -3.34 -10.26
C LYS A 38 -7.05 -4.69 -10.76
N GLU A 39 -5.77 -4.96 -10.64
CA GLU A 39 -5.24 -6.24 -11.09
C GLU A 39 -5.62 -7.39 -10.17
N GLY A 40 -6.11 -7.10 -8.99
CA GLY A 40 -6.63 -8.13 -8.11
C GLY A 40 -5.65 -8.77 -7.16
N GLY A 41 -4.40 -8.31 -7.15
CA GLY A 41 -3.39 -8.93 -6.31
C GLY A 41 -3.47 -8.54 -4.85
N ALA A 42 -3.85 -7.32 -4.59
CA ALA A 42 -3.98 -6.80 -3.24
C ALA A 42 -5.09 -5.77 -3.25
N ARG A 43 -5.58 -5.42 -2.08
CA ARG A 43 -6.71 -4.50 -2.00
C ARG A 43 -6.29 -3.19 -1.40
N MET A 44 -6.71 -2.09 -2.00
CA MET A 44 -6.44 -0.77 -1.47
C MET A 44 -7.45 -0.45 -0.38
N TYR A 45 -6.95 -0.05 0.79
CA TYR A 45 -7.81 0.37 1.88
C TYR A 45 -7.57 1.84 2.15
N CYS A 46 -8.45 2.42 2.95
CA CYS A 46 -8.43 3.84 3.24
C CYS A 46 -7.53 4.13 4.43
N LEU A 47 -6.42 4.84 4.19
CA LEU A 47 -5.50 5.15 5.27
C LEU A 47 -6.16 5.97 6.36
N ALA A 48 -7.04 6.90 5.98
CA ALA A 48 -7.71 7.75 6.97
C ALA A 48 -8.56 6.95 7.95
N GLY A 49 -8.94 5.73 7.59
CA GLY A 49 -9.71 4.89 8.50
C GLY A 49 -8.91 4.40 9.71
N ILE A 50 -7.59 4.46 9.64
CA ILE A 50 -6.76 4.04 10.75
C ILE A 50 -6.83 5.05 11.91
N PRO A 51 -6.50 6.33 11.71
CA PRO A 51 -6.61 7.26 12.82
C PRO A 51 -8.07 7.55 13.20
N ALA A 52 -8.99 7.37 12.25
CA ALA A 52 -10.40 7.52 12.57
C ALA A 52 -10.96 6.33 13.35
N ASN A 53 -10.16 5.28 13.47
CA ASN A 53 -10.57 4.07 14.17
C ASN A 53 -11.87 3.53 13.58
N ALA A 54 -11.99 3.59 12.26
CA ALA A 54 -13.18 3.09 11.57
C ALA A 54 -13.17 1.58 11.66
N GLU A 55 -14.25 1.03 12.20
CA GLU A 55 -14.29 -0.38 12.55
C GLU A 55 -13.99 -1.29 11.36
N LEU A 56 -14.59 -1.01 10.23
CA LEU A 56 -14.40 -1.82 9.04
C LEU A 56 -12.91 -1.84 8.63
N ILE A 57 -12.27 -0.67 8.65
CA ILE A 57 -10.88 -0.55 8.22
C ILE A 57 -9.96 -1.20 9.25
N MET A 58 -10.20 -0.94 10.52
CA MET A 58 -9.34 -1.50 11.57
C MET A 58 -9.44 -3.01 11.61
N ASN A 59 -10.64 -3.55 11.47
CA ASN A 59 -10.81 -5.00 11.48
C ASN A 59 -10.15 -5.64 10.26
N GLY A 60 -10.28 -5.03 9.09
CA GLY A 60 -9.64 -5.54 7.90
C GLY A 60 -8.12 -5.52 8.03
N ALA A 61 -7.60 -4.44 8.58
CA ALA A 61 -6.15 -4.33 8.74
C ALA A 61 -5.62 -5.37 9.73
N ARG A 62 -6.36 -5.61 10.81
CA ARG A 62 -5.93 -6.63 11.78
C ARG A 62 -6.00 -8.03 11.21
N ALA A 63 -6.93 -8.28 10.31
CA ALA A 63 -7.07 -9.59 9.70
C ALA A 63 -6.22 -9.79 8.46
N ALA A 64 -5.53 -8.76 8.01
CA ALA A 64 -4.79 -8.85 6.76
C ALA A 64 -3.65 -9.86 6.86
N GLU A 65 -3.41 -10.54 5.77
CA GLU A 65 -2.30 -11.46 5.75
C GLU A 65 -1.00 -10.68 5.64
N ARG A 66 -0.94 -9.72 4.78
CA ARG A 66 0.21 -8.82 4.66
C ARG A 66 -0.31 -7.41 4.41
N ILE A 67 0.44 -6.44 4.84
CA ILE A 67 0.12 -5.05 4.58
C ILE A 67 1.31 -4.40 3.89
N LEU A 68 1.06 -3.70 2.81
CA LEU A 68 2.07 -2.89 2.13
C LEU A 68 1.67 -1.42 2.28
N VAL A 69 2.60 -0.62 2.77
CA VAL A 69 2.37 0.80 3.00
C VAL A 69 3.26 1.58 2.06
N ILE A 70 2.69 2.47 1.25
CA ILE A 70 3.45 3.23 0.28
C ILE A 70 3.40 4.70 0.62
N ASP A 71 4.58 5.30 0.75
CA ASP A 71 4.72 6.73 0.97
C ASP A 71 5.36 7.37 -0.24
N GLY A 72 4.95 8.59 -0.55
CA GLY A 72 5.54 9.30 -1.67
C GLY A 72 6.93 9.81 -1.37
N CYS A 73 7.21 10.16 -0.13
CA CYS A 73 8.49 10.74 0.24
C CYS A 73 8.88 10.38 1.66
N ASP A 74 10.04 10.87 2.08
CA ASP A 74 10.59 10.49 3.37
C ASP A 74 9.92 11.14 4.57
N THR A 75 8.85 11.89 4.37
CA THR A 75 8.04 12.32 5.51
C THR A 75 7.34 11.09 6.12
N ASP A 76 7.13 10.05 5.32
CA ASP A 76 6.60 8.77 5.79
C ASP A 76 5.26 8.90 6.50
N CYS A 77 4.39 9.74 5.96
CA CYS A 77 3.09 9.97 6.59
C CYS A 77 2.28 8.69 6.77
N ALA A 78 2.29 7.82 5.75
CA ALA A 78 1.49 6.61 5.84
C ALA A 78 2.11 5.63 6.84
N ARG A 79 3.42 5.48 6.81
CA ARG A 79 4.09 4.61 7.78
C ARG A 79 3.81 5.08 9.20
N LEU A 80 3.97 6.36 9.44
CA LEU A 80 3.75 6.91 10.78
C LEU A 80 2.31 6.75 11.22
N THR A 81 1.37 6.92 10.29
CA THR A 81 -0.05 6.73 10.60
C THR A 81 -0.33 5.29 11.01
N MET A 82 0.23 4.34 10.28
CA MET A 82 0.03 2.93 10.61
C MET A 82 0.64 2.59 11.97
N GLU A 83 1.83 3.10 12.23
CA GLU A 83 2.48 2.84 13.51
C GLU A 83 1.68 3.44 14.67
N ALA A 84 1.16 4.65 14.48
CA ALA A 84 0.35 5.27 15.51
C ALA A 84 -0.93 4.49 15.77
N GLY A 85 -1.40 3.78 14.77
CA GLY A 85 -2.59 2.94 14.93
C GLY A 85 -2.31 1.57 15.51
N GLY A 86 -1.07 1.29 15.83
CA GLY A 86 -0.70 0.02 16.46
C GLY A 86 -0.25 -1.06 15.50
N PHE A 87 -0.02 -0.72 14.24
CA PHE A 87 0.38 -1.73 13.27
C PHE A 87 1.89 -1.70 13.06
N THR A 88 2.50 -2.88 13.04
CA THR A 88 3.92 -3.02 12.78
C THR A 88 4.09 -4.23 11.88
N GLY A 89 5.29 -4.45 11.42
CA GLY A 89 5.56 -5.63 10.61
C GLY A 89 5.07 -5.54 9.19
N PHE A 90 4.64 -4.38 8.76
CA PHE A 90 4.18 -4.21 7.38
C PHE A 90 5.37 -3.94 6.46
N LEU A 91 5.17 -4.19 5.17
CA LEU A 91 6.14 -3.82 4.15
C LEU A 91 6.02 -2.32 3.89
N HIS A 92 7.12 -1.65 3.63
CA HIS A 92 7.09 -0.21 3.39
C HIS A 92 7.86 0.14 2.12
N LEU A 93 7.29 1.00 1.30
CA LEU A 93 7.89 1.44 0.06
C LEU A 93 7.79 2.96 -0.05
N ARG A 94 8.88 3.64 -0.33
CA ARG A 94 8.86 5.06 -0.63
C ARG A 94 9.09 5.27 -2.10
N VAL A 95 8.24 6.06 -2.71
CA VAL A 95 8.38 6.36 -4.14
C VAL A 95 9.72 7.04 -4.41
N THR A 96 10.16 7.91 -3.51
CA THR A 96 11.43 8.61 -3.71
C THR A 96 12.63 7.68 -3.66
N ASP A 97 12.49 6.47 -3.14
CA ASP A 97 13.60 5.52 -3.16
C ASP A 97 13.73 4.85 -4.53
N LEU A 98 12.82 5.12 -5.45
CA LEU A 98 12.85 4.50 -6.76
C LEU A 98 13.32 5.48 -7.84
N GLY A 99 14.17 6.41 -7.46
CA GLY A 99 14.73 7.35 -8.43
C GLY A 99 13.85 8.53 -8.76
N MET A 100 12.84 8.80 -7.94
CA MET A 100 11.96 9.94 -8.15
C MET A 100 12.18 10.96 -7.06
N GLU A 101 11.94 12.23 -7.41
CA GLU A 101 12.17 13.31 -6.49
C GLU A 101 10.91 14.12 -6.34
N LYS A 102 10.52 14.40 -5.09
CA LYS A 102 9.32 15.17 -4.82
C LYS A 102 9.42 16.52 -5.51
N THR A 103 8.39 16.92 -6.19
CA THR A 103 8.22 18.13 -6.96
C THR A 103 9.01 18.15 -8.27
N LYS A 104 9.77 17.11 -8.58
CA LYS A 104 10.56 17.05 -9.81
C LYS A 104 10.27 15.81 -10.63
N SER A 105 9.27 15.05 -10.28
CA SER A 105 8.95 13.82 -11.00
C SER A 105 7.49 13.85 -11.43
N PRO A 106 7.21 14.49 -12.55
CA PRO A 106 5.81 14.55 -13.03
C PRO A 106 5.19 13.17 -13.08
N VAL A 107 3.90 13.10 -12.85
CA VAL A 107 3.17 11.84 -12.87
C VAL A 107 3.10 11.35 -14.31
N THR A 108 3.68 10.18 -14.57
CA THR A 108 3.61 9.57 -15.88
C THR A 108 3.26 8.10 -15.71
N GLU A 109 2.74 7.50 -16.77
CA GLU A 109 2.39 6.09 -16.70
C GLU A 109 3.63 5.24 -16.43
N GLU A 110 4.77 5.65 -16.96
CA GLU A 110 5.99 4.90 -16.74
C GLU A 110 6.41 4.92 -15.27
N ARG A 111 6.25 6.08 -14.63
CA ARG A 111 6.60 6.18 -13.21
C ARG A 111 5.61 5.42 -12.34
N VAL A 112 4.33 5.49 -12.68
CA VAL A 112 3.32 4.73 -11.97
C VAL A 112 3.60 3.24 -12.09
N GLU A 113 3.93 2.78 -13.29
CA GLU A 113 4.20 1.36 -13.51
C GLU A 113 5.49 0.93 -12.80
N ARG A 114 6.47 1.82 -12.70
CA ARG A 114 7.70 1.50 -11.98
C ARG A 114 7.40 1.20 -10.51
N VAL A 115 6.56 2.02 -9.89
CA VAL A 115 6.19 1.80 -8.50
C VAL A 115 5.34 0.54 -8.37
N ALA A 116 4.40 0.35 -9.28
CA ALA A 116 3.53 -0.82 -9.22
C ALA A 116 4.33 -2.11 -9.36
N ARG A 117 5.32 -2.10 -10.26
CA ARG A 117 6.16 -3.28 -10.47
C ARG A 117 6.96 -3.60 -9.21
N HIS A 118 7.53 -2.57 -8.58
CA HIS A 118 8.31 -2.78 -7.37
C HIS A 118 7.42 -3.31 -6.25
N ALA A 119 6.22 -2.78 -6.13
CA ALA A 119 5.28 -3.24 -5.11
C ALA A 119 4.86 -4.70 -5.34
N ARG A 120 4.65 -5.08 -6.59
CA ARG A 120 4.33 -6.48 -6.90
C ARG A 120 5.46 -7.39 -6.48
N GLU A 121 6.68 -6.94 -6.73
CA GLU A 121 7.85 -7.74 -6.37
C GLU A 121 7.98 -7.89 -4.86
N MET A 122 7.73 -6.81 -4.13
CA MET A 122 7.77 -6.88 -2.67
C MET A 122 6.75 -7.87 -2.13
N LEU A 123 5.54 -7.83 -2.67
CA LEU A 123 4.51 -8.75 -2.21
C LEU A 123 4.82 -10.18 -2.59
N ALA A 124 5.42 -10.38 -3.75
CA ALA A 124 5.78 -11.73 -4.18
C ALA A 124 6.89 -12.31 -3.32
N VAL A 125 7.90 -11.48 -3.00
CA VAL A 125 9.00 -11.94 -2.16
C VAL A 125 8.50 -12.26 -0.76
N ALA A 126 7.66 -11.40 -0.20
CA ALA A 126 7.12 -11.65 1.13
C ALA A 126 6.30 -12.93 1.17
N GLN A 127 5.56 -13.22 0.09
CA GLN A 127 4.82 -14.43 0.03
C GLN A 127 5.76 -15.63 -0.03
N GLY A 128 6.80 -15.55 -0.82
CA GLY A 128 7.76 -16.62 -0.89
C GLY A 128 8.50 -16.85 0.41
N VAL A 129 8.85 -15.76 1.09
CA VAL A 129 9.55 -15.91 2.34
C VAL A 129 8.62 -16.50 3.40
N GLY A 130 7.36 -16.23 3.32
CA GLY A 130 6.44 -16.73 4.30
C GLY A 130 6.17 -18.18 4.18
N GLN A 131 6.75 -18.83 3.25
CA GLN A 131 6.55 -20.21 3.15
C GLN A 131 7.64 -20.95 3.87
#